data_285199f92a9eaac82186fd0e2d057043
#
_entry.id   285199f92a9eaac82186fd0e2d057043
#
_cell.length_a   1.000
_cell.length_b   1.000
_cell.length_c   1.000
_cell.angle_alpha   90.00
_cell.angle_beta   90.00
_cell.angle_gamma   90.00
#
_symmetry.space_group_name_H-M   'P 1'
#
loop_
_entity.id
_entity.type
_entity.pdbx_description
1 polymer ?
#
loop_
_entity_poly.entity_id
_entity_poly.type
_entity_poly.pdbx_seq_one_letter_code
_entity_poly.pdbx_strand_id
1 'polypeptide(L)'
;MKAITITSFGGVEGLEIRQVPDAPPATLNRVRVRVRAAGLNRADILQRLGRYPAPPGYPQDIPGIEFAGEVSEVGDEVRMWKVGDRVFGIIGGGGQAQYVTVPENHLAPVPTNLDWAEAAAVPEVFMTAHDALFTQCGLTIGERVLIHAAGSGVGTAAIQLVRAAGAFAYGTSRTADKLKRAKEFGLIESVVAGSDPMEFVAAVKNWTNDKGVDVVLDLVGAAYLKANLAALATKGRLIFVGTTSGAKAEIDFSVAMSKRLRIMGTALRIRSAEEKATATRLFTEQVVPLLASGAVRPVIDKVFPMAEVGAAHERIESNESFGKVVLMID
;
A
#
# COMPACT_ATOMS: atom_id res chain seq x y z
N MET A 1 -14.73 -7.65 -22.08
CA MET A 1 -14.65 -8.08 -20.68
C MET A 1 -15.47 -7.16 -19.77
N LYS A 2 -15.91 -7.63 -18.61
CA LYS A 2 -16.50 -6.75 -17.59
C LYS A 2 -15.40 -5.97 -16.85
N ALA A 3 -15.66 -4.70 -16.57
CA ALA A 3 -14.81 -3.86 -15.73
C ALA A 3 -15.66 -2.86 -14.92
N ILE A 4 -15.13 -2.42 -13.79
CA ILE A 4 -15.66 -1.26 -13.07
C ILE A 4 -15.17 -0.02 -13.79
N THR A 5 -16.09 0.86 -14.18
CA THR A 5 -15.77 2.10 -14.90
C THR A 5 -16.23 3.32 -14.12
N ILE A 6 -15.42 4.36 -14.14
CA ILE A 6 -15.77 5.71 -13.67
C ILE A 6 -16.45 6.43 -14.82
N THR A 7 -17.75 6.56 -14.75
CA THR A 7 -18.57 7.21 -15.79
C THR A 7 -18.70 8.71 -15.59
N SER A 8 -18.54 9.15 -14.33
CA SER A 8 -18.45 10.56 -13.94
C SER A 8 -17.61 10.69 -12.68
N PHE A 9 -16.87 11.78 -12.57
CA PHE A 9 -16.11 12.05 -11.33
C PHE A 9 -17.07 12.51 -10.23
N GLY A 10 -16.82 12.04 -9.00
CA GLY A 10 -17.62 12.43 -7.83
C GLY A 10 -17.91 11.29 -6.87
N GLY A 11 -19.18 11.10 -6.55
CA GLY A 11 -19.63 10.06 -5.62
C GLY A 11 -19.61 8.65 -6.20
N VAL A 12 -20.04 7.68 -5.40
CA VAL A 12 -20.03 6.26 -5.82
C VAL A 12 -21.03 5.94 -6.92
N GLU A 13 -22.02 6.80 -7.15
CA GLU A 13 -22.98 6.73 -8.26
C GLU A 13 -22.30 6.82 -9.64
N GLY A 14 -21.10 7.35 -9.72
CA GLY A 14 -20.27 7.38 -10.92
C GLY A 14 -19.54 6.06 -11.21
N LEU A 15 -19.70 5.03 -10.38
CA LEU A 15 -19.09 3.71 -10.60
C LEU A 15 -20.13 2.75 -11.21
N GLU A 16 -19.81 2.19 -12.37
CA GLU A 16 -20.66 1.23 -13.05
C GLU A 16 -19.86 0.00 -13.51
N ILE A 17 -20.49 -1.16 -13.53
CA ILE A 17 -19.96 -2.34 -14.20
C ILE A 17 -20.38 -2.29 -15.66
N ARG A 18 -19.40 -2.23 -16.55
CA ARG A 18 -19.64 -2.16 -18.00
C ARG A 18 -18.92 -3.25 -18.76
N GLN A 19 -19.46 -3.61 -19.92
CA GLN A 19 -18.71 -4.33 -20.94
C GLN A 19 -17.77 -3.33 -21.64
N VAL A 20 -16.49 -3.63 -21.58
CA VAL A 20 -15.42 -2.84 -22.20
C VAL A 20 -14.63 -3.73 -23.17
N PRO A 21 -13.83 -3.17 -24.09
CA PRO A 21 -12.88 -3.96 -24.87
C PRO A 21 -12.02 -4.84 -23.97
N ASP A 22 -11.63 -6.01 -24.45
CA ASP A 22 -10.74 -6.89 -23.71
C ASP A 22 -9.38 -6.25 -23.45
N ALA A 23 -8.73 -6.66 -22.36
CA ALA A 23 -7.34 -6.32 -22.13
C ALA A 23 -6.48 -6.73 -23.35
N PRO A 24 -5.45 -5.98 -23.71
CA PRO A 24 -4.59 -6.30 -24.84
C PRO A 24 -4.10 -7.77 -24.77
N PRO A 25 -3.95 -8.47 -25.91
CA PRO A 25 -3.38 -9.82 -25.92
C PRO A 25 -1.95 -9.81 -25.35
N ALA A 26 -1.53 -10.95 -24.83
CA ALA A 26 -0.15 -11.12 -24.37
C ALA A 26 0.78 -11.21 -25.60
N THR A 27 1.71 -10.28 -25.71
CA THR A 27 2.74 -10.26 -26.76
C THR A 27 4.09 -9.95 -26.14
N LEU A 28 5.18 -10.39 -26.78
CA LEU A 28 6.53 -10.20 -26.28
C LEU A 28 6.68 -10.72 -24.84
N ASN A 29 7.17 -9.92 -23.93
CA ASN A 29 7.36 -10.23 -22.51
C ASN A 29 6.12 -9.94 -21.61
N ARG A 30 4.94 -9.85 -22.19
CA ARG A 30 3.71 -9.55 -21.43
C ARG A 30 2.93 -10.81 -21.09
N VAL A 31 2.24 -10.73 -19.95
CA VAL A 31 1.38 -11.79 -19.42
C VAL A 31 -0.02 -11.24 -19.25
N ARG A 32 -1.01 -11.95 -19.76
CA ARG A 32 -2.43 -11.68 -19.52
C ARG A 32 -2.90 -12.50 -18.33
N VAL A 33 -3.47 -11.82 -17.35
CA VAL A 33 -3.96 -12.43 -16.11
C VAL A 33 -5.47 -12.32 -16.06
N ARG A 34 -6.15 -13.44 -15.81
CA ARG A 34 -7.55 -13.43 -15.39
C ARG A 34 -7.60 -13.03 -13.92
N VAL A 35 -8.09 -11.84 -13.65
CA VAL A 35 -8.20 -11.31 -12.29
C VAL A 35 -9.27 -12.07 -11.52
N ARG A 36 -8.96 -12.51 -10.32
CA ARG A 36 -9.88 -13.18 -9.40
C ARG A 36 -10.31 -12.26 -8.26
N ALA A 37 -9.42 -11.35 -7.87
CA ALA A 37 -9.70 -10.34 -6.85
C ALA A 37 -8.81 -9.11 -7.07
N ALA A 38 -9.28 -7.94 -6.63
CA ALA A 38 -8.57 -6.68 -6.68
C ALA A 38 -8.65 -5.98 -5.31
N GLY A 39 -7.51 -5.52 -4.78
CA GLY A 39 -7.50 -4.74 -3.56
C GLY A 39 -7.91 -3.28 -3.83
N LEU A 40 -8.74 -2.71 -2.96
CA LEU A 40 -9.06 -1.29 -3.00
C LEU A 40 -8.04 -0.45 -2.23
N ASN A 41 -7.77 0.73 -2.77
CA ASN A 41 -6.81 1.68 -2.22
C ASN A 41 -7.37 3.11 -2.18
N ARG A 42 -6.81 3.96 -1.34
CA ARG A 42 -7.15 5.40 -1.34
C ARG A 42 -6.93 6.04 -2.71
N ALA A 43 -5.99 5.54 -3.50
CA ALA A 43 -5.72 5.97 -4.87
C ALA A 43 -6.94 5.79 -5.79
N ASP A 44 -7.71 4.71 -5.63
CA ASP A 44 -8.91 4.43 -6.43
C ASP A 44 -10.03 5.45 -6.10
N ILE A 45 -10.17 5.80 -4.81
CA ILE A 45 -11.07 6.87 -4.38
C ILE A 45 -10.67 8.21 -5.02
N LEU A 46 -9.38 8.55 -4.97
CA LEU A 46 -8.87 9.79 -5.55
C LEU A 46 -9.01 9.81 -7.08
N GLN A 47 -8.87 8.66 -7.76
CA GLN A 47 -9.12 8.53 -9.20
C GLN A 47 -10.60 8.76 -9.51
N ARG A 48 -11.53 8.14 -8.77
CA ARG A 48 -12.96 8.36 -8.90
C ARG A 48 -13.33 9.84 -8.69
N LEU A 49 -12.65 10.53 -7.76
CA LEU A 49 -12.84 11.96 -7.51
C LEU A 49 -12.15 12.87 -8.56
N GLY A 50 -11.48 12.33 -9.58
CA GLY A 50 -10.74 13.09 -10.60
C GLY A 50 -9.46 13.76 -10.07
N ARG A 51 -8.96 13.35 -8.90
CA ARG A 51 -7.81 13.99 -8.21
C ARG A 51 -6.49 13.22 -8.35
N TYR A 52 -6.53 12.00 -8.86
CA TYR A 52 -5.35 11.16 -9.03
C TYR A 52 -5.50 10.28 -10.29
N PRO A 53 -5.31 10.85 -11.49
CA PRO A 53 -5.49 10.12 -12.76
C PRO A 53 -4.51 8.95 -12.88
N ALA A 54 -4.88 7.96 -13.69
CA ALA A 54 -3.97 6.88 -14.04
C ALA A 54 -2.76 7.43 -14.85
N PRO A 55 -1.56 6.85 -14.72
CA PRO A 55 -0.43 7.22 -15.55
C PRO A 55 -0.71 6.99 -17.05
N PRO A 56 0.00 7.67 -17.96
CA PRO A 56 -0.13 7.40 -19.40
C PRO A 56 0.06 5.91 -19.73
N GLY A 57 -0.73 5.41 -20.66
CA GLY A 57 -0.72 4.00 -21.07
C GLY A 57 -1.64 3.08 -20.27
N TYR A 58 -2.30 3.59 -19.24
CA TYR A 58 -3.31 2.85 -18.47
C TYR A 58 -4.72 3.45 -18.68
N PRO A 59 -5.79 2.62 -18.52
CA PRO A 59 -7.17 3.11 -18.60
C PRO A 59 -7.41 4.23 -17.59
N GLN A 60 -7.97 5.36 -18.04
CA GLN A 60 -8.25 6.50 -17.17
C GLN A 60 -9.54 6.33 -16.37
N ASP A 61 -10.46 5.55 -16.91
CA ASP A 61 -11.81 5.30 -16.44
C ASP A 61 -11.97 3.96 -15.69
N ILE A 62 -10.97 3.07 -15.74
CA ILE A 62 -11.01 1.79 -15.00
C ILE A 62 -10.02 1.89 -13.82
N PRO A 63 -10.51 1.94 -12.56
CA PRO A 63 -9.65 1.98 -11.39
C PRO A 63 -8.99 0.63 -11.10
N GLY A 64 -8.22 0.58 -10.00
CA GLY A 64 -7.54 -0.62 -9.52
C GLY A 64 -6.04 -0.58 -9.81
N ILE A 65 -5.26 -0.52 -8.73
CA ILE A 65 -3.79 -0.42 -8.82
C ILE A 65 -3.08 -1.71 -8.38
N GLU A 66 -3.85 -2.71 -7.96
CA GLU A 66 -3.36 -4.05 -7.62
C GLU A 66 -4.40 -5.11 -7.94
N PHE A 67 -3.92 -6.33 -8.12
CA PHE A 67 -4.76 -7.49 -8.43
C PHE A 67 -4.09 -8.79 -8.02
N ALA A 68 -4.90 -9.86 -7.89
CA ALA A 68 -4.47 -11.25 -7.86
C ALA A 68 -5.31 -12.06 -8.83
N GLY A 69 -4.68 -13.05 -9.48
CA GLY A 69 -5.36 -13.86 -10.47
C GLY A 69 -4.51 -14.99 -11.02
N GLU A 70 -4.97 -15.54 -12.12
CA GLU A 70 -4.39 -16.69 -12.79
C GLU A 70 -3.91 -16.28 -14.18
N VAL A 71 -2.71 -16.67 -14.56
CA VAL A 71 -2.16 -16.46 -15.89
C VAL A 71 -3.05 -17.17 -16.93
N SER A 72 -3.61 -16.41 -17.86
CA SER A 72 -4.49 -16.91 -18.91
C SER A 72 -3.82 -16.99 -20.29
N GLU A 73 -2.80 -16.14 -20.51
CA GLU A 73 -2.06 -16.08 -21.78
C GLU A 73 -0.66 -15.52 -21.51
N VAL A 74 0.33 -15.99 -22.26
CA VAL A 74 1.72 -15.52 -22.18
C VAL A 74 2.24 -15.15 -23.57
N GLY A 75 3.00 -14.07 -23.66
CA GLY A 75 3.69 -13.70 -24.89
C GLY A 75 4.87 -14.63 -25.19
N ASP A 76 5.36 -14.57 -26.40
CA ASP A 76 6.42 -15.46 -26.94
C ASP A 76 7.80 -15.24 -26.28
N GLU A 77 8.03 -14.11 -25.67
CA GLU A 77 9.28 -13.81 -24.94
C GLU A 77 9.18 -14.07 -23.43
N VAL A 78 8.00 -14.41 -22.89
CA VAL A 78 7.81 -14.70 -21.46
C VAL A 78 8.61 -15.94 -21.05
N ARG A 79 9.33 -15.85 -19.93
CA ARG A 79 10.17 -16.94 -19.39
C ARG A 79 9.84 -17.28 -17.93
N MET A 80 9.20 -16.36 -17.21
CA MET A 80 8.95 -16.51 -15.77
C MET A 80 7.63 -17.22 -15.46
N TRP A 81 6.67 -17.21 -16.38
CA TRP A 81 5.29 -17.64 -16.11
C TRP A 81 4.77 -18.59 -17.19
N LYS A 82 3.80 -19.41 -16.79
CA LYS A 82 3.00 -20.25 -17.69
C LYS A 82 1.51 -20.12 -17.37
N VAL A 83 0.66 -20.48 -18.32
CA VAL A 83 -0.80 -20.52 -18.13
C VAL A 83 -1.16 -21.40 -16.94
N GLY A 84 -2.05 -20.91 -16.07
CA GLY A 84 -2.47 -21.53 -14.83
C GLY A 84 -1.68 -21.10 -13.59
N ASP A 85 -0.56 -20.40 -13.74
CA ASP A 85 0.18 -19.88 -12.57
C ASP A 85 -0.64 -18.85 -11.80
N ARG A 86 -0.59 -18.95 -10.46
CA ARG A 86 -1.23 -17.98 -9.55
C ARG A 86 -0.29 -16.81 -9.31
N VAL A 87 -0.73 -15.60 -9.65
CA VAL A 87 0.09 -14.41 -9.60
C VAL A 87 -0.65 -13.24 -8.96
N PHE A 88 0.10 -12.33 -8.39
CA PHE A 88 -0.38 -11.01 -8.01
C PHE A 88 0.60 -9.92 -8.46
N GLY A 89 0.15 -8.68 -8.50
CA GLY A 89 1.00 -7.57 -8.89
C GLY A 89 0.36 -6.20 -8.73
N ILE A 90 1.20 -5.17 -8.94
CA ILE A 90 0.76 -3.78 -9.01
C ILE A 90 0.65 -3.33 -10.48
N ILE A 91 -0.29 -2.43 -10.73
CA ILE A 91 -0.56 -1.87 -12.06
C ILE A 91 -0.91 -0.38 -11.94
N GLY A 92 -0.72 0.41 -12.98
CA GLY A 92 -1.02 1.84 -12.95
C GLY A 92 -2.50 2.21 -12.97
N GLY A 93 -3.37 1.27 -13.35
CA GLY A 93 -4.83 1.38 -13.48
C GLY A 93 -5.37 0.17 -14.21
N GLY A 94 -6.68 -0.07 -14.12
CA GLY A 94 -7.34 -1.20 -14.82
C GLY A 94 -7.42 -2.50 -14.01
N GLY A 95 -6.92 -2.53 -12.76
CA GLY A 95 -6.95 -3.74 -11.93
C GLY A 95 -8.34 -4.23 -11.53
N GLN A 96 -9.36 -3.37 -11.59
CA GLN A 96 -10.75 -3.73 -11.30
C GLN A 96 -11.50 -4.15 -12.57
N ALA A 97 -10.92 -5.09 -13.32
CA ALA A 97 -11.46 -5.68 -14.54
C ALA A 97 -11.20 -7.18 -14.56
N GLN A 98 -11.92 -7.93 -15.40
CA GLN A 98 -11.75 -9.39 -15.52
C GLN A 98 -10.36 -9.82 -16.02
N TYR A 99 -9.69 -8.98 -16.79
CA TYR A 99 -8.36 -9.26 -17.33
C TYR A 99 -7.47 -8.02 -17.28
N VAL A 100 -6.20 -8.25 -17.01
CA VAL A 100 -5.13 -7.25 -17.14
C VAL A 100 -3.97 -7.85 -17.96
N THR A 101 -3.21 -7.00 -18.65
CA THR A 101 -1.99 -7.42 -19.37
C THR A 101 -0.81 -6.58 -18.87
N VAL A 102 0.17 -7.24 -18.28
CA VAL A 102 1.32 -6.60 -17.63
C VAL A 102 2.65 -7.22 -18.08
N PRO A 103 3.78 -6.54 -17.95
CA PRO A 103 5.09 -7.15 -18.10
C PRO A 103 5.28 -8.31 -17.12
N GLU A 104 5.96 -9.39 -17.53
CA GLU A 104 6.19 -10.57 -16.69
C GLU A 104 6.91 -10.26 -15.36
N ASN A 105 7.81 -9.28 -15.37
CA ASN A 105 8.59 -8.85 -14.21
C ASN A 105 7.85 -7.89 -13.25
N HIS A 106 6.57 -7.58 -13.51
CA HIS A 106 5.67 -6.88 -12.59
C HIS A 106 4.78 -7.83 -11.79
N LEU A 107 4.98 -9.13 -11.96
CA LEU A 107 4.24 -10.18 -11.27
C LEU A 107 5.10 -10.88 -10.22
N ALA A 108 4.47 -11.31 -9.15
CA ALA A 108 5.05 -12.17 -8.14
C ALA A 108 4.15 -13.40 -7.90
N PRO A 109 4.71 -14.55 -7.44
CA PRO A 109 3.93 -15.76 -7.22
C PRO A 109 3.06 -15.62 -5.98
N VAL A 110 1.80 -16.04 -6.07
CA VAL A 110 0.91 -16.13 -4.91
C VAL A 110 1.29 -17.37 -4.09
N PRO A 111 1.65 -17.23 -2.80
CA PRO A 111 1.85 -18.37 -1.91
C PRO A 111 0.62 -19.27 -1.83
N THR A 112 0.84 -20.58 -1.72
CA THR A 112 -0.24 -21.57 -1.74
C THR A 112 -1.20 -21.49 -0.55
N ASN A 113 -0.75 -20.92 0.55
CA ASN A 113 -1.50 -20.70 1.78
C ASN A 113 -2.43 -19.47 1.74
N LEU A 114 -2.42 -18.67 0.68
CA LEU A 114 -3.30 -17.52 0.51
C LEU A 114 -4.45 -17.86 -0.46
N ASP A 115 -5.68 -17.50 -0.10
CA ASP A 115 -6.80 -17.47 -1.02
C ASP A 115 -6.73 -16.24 -1.95
N TRP A 116 -7.73 -16.05 -2.83
CA TRP A 116 -7.71 -14.94 -3.79
C TRP A 116 -7.93 -13.59 -3.15
N ALA A 117 -8.75 -13.51 -2.11
CA ALA A 117 -8.98 -12.26 -1.39
C ALA A 117 -7.74 -11.85 -0.60
N GLU A 118 -7.10 -12.79 0.07
CA GLU A 118 -5.84 -12.59 0.76
C GLU A 118 -4.73 -12.18 -0.21
N ALA A 119 -4.62 -12.88 -1.34
CA ALA A 119 -3.62 -12.56 -2.37
C ALA A 119 -3.78 -11.14 -2.92
N ALA A 120 -5.01 -10.69 -3.20
CA ALA A 120 -5.27 -9.34 -3.70
C ALA A 120 -5.07 -8.23 -2.64
N ALA A 121 -5.04 -8.59 -1.37
CA ALA A 121 -4.78 -7.66 -0.27
C ALA A 121 -3.29 -7.40 0.00
N VAL A 122 -2.39 -8.04 -0.77
CA VAL A 122 -0.94 -8.01 -0.54
C VAL A 122 -0.20 -6.95 -1.36
N PRO A 123 -0.30 -6.85 -2.70
CA PRO A 123 0.71 -6.22 -3.53
C PRO A 123 0.98 -4.76 -3.14
N GLU A 124 -0.03 -3.90 -3.19
CA GLU A 124 0.16 -2.46 -2.98
C GLU A 124 0.69 -2.15 -1.57
N VAL A 125 0.13 -2.77 -0.55
CA VAL A 125 0.45 -2.39 0.83
C VAL A 125 1.77 -2.98 1.32
N PHE A 126 2.10 -4.23 0.95
CA PHE A 126 3.37 -4.82 1.34
C PHE A 126 4.53 -4.30 0.50
N MET A 127 4.35 -4.10 -0.82
CA MET A 127 5.39 -3.48 -1.66
C MET A 127 5.65 -2.04 -1.24
N THR A 128 4.60 -1.25 -0.95
CA THR A 128 4.74 0.12 -0.46
C THR A 128 5.47 0.17 0.87
N ALA A 129 5.08 -0.65 1.84
CA ALA A 129 5.72 -0.69 3.15
C ALA A 129 7.18 -1.17 3.06
N HIS A 130 7.42 -2.22 2.27
CA HIS A 130 8.77 -2.76 2.04
C HIS A 130 9.68 -1.73 1.36
N ASP A 131 9.25 -1.17 0.24
CA ASP A 131 10.03 -0.16 -0.48
C ASP A 131 10.35 1.04 0.40
N ALA A 132 9.34 1.59 1.10
CA ALA A 132 9.53 2.75 1.97
C ALA A 132 10.52 2.48 3.10
N LEU A 133 10.36 1.37 3.81
CA LEU A 133 11.14 1.09 5.00
C LEU A 133 12.53 0.54 4.69
N PHE A 134 12.64 -0.41 3.76
CA PHE A 134 13.91 -1.12 3.52
C PHE A 134 14.68 -0.50 2.35
N THR A 135 14.04 -0.30 1.21
CA THR A 135 14.75 0.23 0.01
C THR A 135 15.09 1.71 0.19
N GLN A 136 14.13 2.54 0.62
CA GLN A 136 14.32 3.99 0.71
C GLN A 136 14.95 4.41 2.04
N CYS A 137 14.43 3.92 3.18
CA CYS A 137 14.94 4.29 4.49
C CYS A 137 16.13 3.45 4.96
N GLY A 138 16.38 2.27 4.38
CA GLY A 138 17.44 1.37 4.81
C GLY A 138 17.24 0.91 6.26
N LEU A 139 16.02 0.50 6.62
CA LEU A 139 15.71 0.01 7.96
C LEU A 139 16.55 -1.21 8.32
N THR A 140 17.10 -1.19 9.52
CA THR A 140 17.93 -2.28 10.06
C THR A 140 17.40 -2.82 11.38
N ILE A 141 17.92 -3.99 11.78
CA ILE A 141 17.62 -4.64 13.06
C ILE A 141 17.82 -3.66 14.24
N GLY A 142 16.91 -3.68 15.21
CA GLY A 142 17.00 -2.88 16.45
C GLY A 142 16.54 -1.42 16.29
N GLU A 143 16.26 -0.93 15.09
CA GLU A 143 15.75 0.42 14.88
C GLU A 143 14.27 0.57 15.28
N ARG A 144 13.87 1.79 15.60
CA ARG A 144 12.54 2.17 16.06
C ARG A 144 11.80 2.89 14.94
N VAL A 145 10.62 2.41 14.60
CA VAL A 145 9.79 2.94 13.50
C VAL A 145 8.49 3.48 14.07
N LEU A 146 8.19 4.75 13.85
CA LEU A 146 6.86 5.31 14.07
C LEU A 146 6.03 5.20 12.80
N ILE A 147 4.91 4.51 12.88
CA ILE A 147 4.00 4.25 11.76
C ILE A 147 2.70 5.02 11.99
N HIS A 148 2.43 6.03 11.16
CA HIS A 148 1.17 6.74 11.19
C HIS A 148 0.06 5.97 10.47
N ALA A 149 -1.19 6.17 10.88
CA ALA A 149 -2.34 5.39 10.41
C ALA A 149 -2.09 3.87 10.52
N ALA A 150 -1.61 3.42 11.68
CA ALA A 150 -1.22 2.04 11.98
C ALA A 150 -2.28 0.97 11.64
N GLY A 151 -3.58 1.33 11.64
CA GLY A 151 -4.67 0.44 11.24
C GLY A 151 -5.02 0.45 9.74
N SER A 152 -4.30 1.19 8.90
CA SER A 152 -4.47 1.13 7.44
C SER A 152 -3.82 -0.12 6.85
N GLY A 153 -4.12 -0.42 5.59
CA GLY A 153 -3.47 -1.56 4.89
C GLY A 153 -1.94 -1.46 4.91
N VAL A 154 -1.37 -0.29 4.54
CA VAL A 154 0.08 -0.07 4.60
C VAL A 154 0.60 -0.11 6.05
N GLY A 155 -0.16 0.46 7.01
CA GLY A 155 0.21 0.45 8.41
C GLY A 155 0.32 -0.97 8.98
N THR A 156 -0.66 -1.83 8.72
CA THR A 156 -0.67 -3.22 9.19
C THR A 156 0.42 -4.07 8.52
N ALA A 157 0.73 -3.82 7.24
CA ALA A 157 1.85 -4.45 6.55
C ALA A 157 3.19 -4.00 7.13
N ALA A 158 3.37 -2.69 7.33
CA ALA A 158 4.59 -2.09 7.88
C ALA A 158 4.92 -2.64 9.28
N ILE A 159 3.93 -2.71 10.18
CA ILE A 159 4.10 -3.26 11.54
C ILE A 159 4.68 -4.68 11.47
N GLN A 160 4.10 -5.52 10.62
CA GLN A 160 4.54 -6.91 10.49
C GLN A 160 5.93 -7.03 9.89
N LEU A 161 6.25 -6.23 8.87
CA LEU A 161 7.58 -6.22 8.24
C LEU A 161 8.66 -5.69 9.21
N VAL A 162 8.36 -4.64 9.97
CA VAL A 162 9.25 -4.12 11.03
C VAL A 162 9.54 -5.19 12.07
N ARG A 163 8.50 -5.90 12.55
CA ARG A 163 8.68 -7.02 13.49
C ARG A 163 9.51 -8.14 12.87
N ALA A 164 9.21 -8.54 11.64
CA ALA A 164 9.93 -9.63 10.96
C ALA A 164 11.41 -9.29 10.73
N ALA A 165 11.75 -8.02 10.59
CA ALA A 165 13.13 -7.53 10.48
C ALA A 165 13.85 -7.38 11.84
N GLY A 166 13.22 -7.68 12.97
CA GLY A 166 13.82 -7.49 14.30
C GLY A 166 13.95 -6.02 14.72
N ALA A 167 13.10 -5.15 14.18
CA ALA A 167 12.98 -3.74 14.55
C ALA A 167 11.72 -3.51 15.42
N PHE A 168 11.53 -2.30 15.95
CA PHE A 168 10.49 -1.97 16.91
C PHE A 168 9.44 -1.06 16.29
N ALA A 169 8.18 -1.53 16.20
CA ALA A 169 7.07 -0.78 15.64
C ALA A 169 6.30 -0.01 16.72
N TYR A 170 6.26 1.31 16.59
CA TYR A 170 5.40 2.23 17.31
C TYR A 170 4.35 2.82 16.38
N GLY A 171 3.18 3.23 16.87
CA GLY A 171 2.16 3.68 15.95
C GLY A 171 1.18 4.71 16.46
N THR A 172 0.57 5.42 15.51
CA THR A 172 -0.57 6.28 15.78
C THR A 172 -1.78 5.87 14.95
N SER A 173 -2.96 6.10 15.50
CA SER A 173 -4.23 5.99 14.78
C SER A 173 -5.24 6.97 15.39
N ARG A 174 -6.31 7.26 14.65
CA ARG A 174 -7.40 8.12 15.16
C ARG A 174 -8.28 7.45 16.20
N THR A 175 -8.24 6.14 16.32
CA THR A 175 -9.09 5.38 17.25
C THR A 175 -8.28 4.35 18.04
N ALA A 176 -8.63 4.20 19.33
CA ALA A 176 -7.99 3.25 20.21
C ALA A 176 -8.22 1.79 19.78
N ASP A 177 -9.40 1.48 19.20
CA ASP A 177 -9.71 0.13 18.73
C ASP A 177 -8.72 -0.35 17.66
N LYS A 178 -8.41 0.49 16.67
CA LYS A 178 -7.42 0.14 15.65
C LYS A 178 -6.04 -0.11 16.23
N LEU A 179 -5.64 0.66 17.22
CA LEU A 179 -4.35 0.47 17.89
C LEU A 179 -4.34 -0.84 18.70
N LYS A 180 -5.43 -1.16 19.39
CA LYS A 180 -5.59 -2.41 20.11
C LYS A 180 -5.43 -3.62 19.17
N ARG A 181 -6.13 -3.60 18.04
CA ARG A 181 -6.03 -4.65 17.00
C ARG A 181 -4.63 -4.73 16.38
N ALA A 182 -3.98 -3.60 16.16
CA ALA A 182 -2.64 -3.54 15.58
C ALA A 182 -1.56 -4.21 16.46
N LYS A 183 -1.77 -4.29 17.78
CA LYS A 183 -0.86 -5.01 18.71
C LYS A 183 -0.73 -6.50 18.37
N GLU A 184 -1.78 -7.13 17.84
CA GLU A 184 -1.75 -8.54 17.42
C GLU A 184 -0.74 -8.79 16.29
N PHE A 185 -0.42 -7.74 15.52
CA PHE A 185 0.53 -7.80 14.41
C PHE A 185 1.96 -7.39 14.78
N GLY A 186 2.19 -6.95 16.02
CA GLY A 186 3.52 -6.60 16.52
C GLY A 186 3.73 -5.12 16.83
N LEU A 187 2.66 -4.33 16.90
CA LEU A 187 2.76 -2.95 17.39
C LEU A 187 3.07 -2.97 18.90
N ILE A 188 4.20 -2.38 19.29
CA ILE A 188 4.69 -2.44 20.67
C ILE A 188 3.99 -1.37 21.52
N GLU A 189 4.10 -0.12 21.12
CA GLU A 189 3.52 1.01 21.80
C GLU A 189 2.73 1.87 20.81
N SER A 190 1.73 2.58 21.31
CA SER A 190 0.86 3.36 20.44
C SER A 190 0.12 4.45 21.20
N VAL A 191 -0.22 5.50 20.47
CA VAL A 191 -1.02 6.62 20.99
C VAL A 191 -2.11 7.00 20.00
N VAL A 192 -3.29 7.32 20.52
CA VAL A 192 -4.37 7.90 19.71
C VAL A 192 -3.93 9.31 19.30
N ALA A 193 -3.91 9.56 18.00
CA ALA A 193 -3.60 10.90 17.47
C ALA A 193 -4.81 11.79 17.70
N GLY A 194 -4.67 12.72 18.62
CA GLY A 194 -5.63 13.80 18.91
C GLY A 194 -5.58 14.91 17.88
N SER A 195 -6.19 16.05 18.22
CA SER A 195 -6.18 17.26 17.39
C SER A 195 -4.81 17.95 17.37
N ASP A 196 -3.99 17.77 18.41
CA ASP A 196 -2.62 18.25 18.48
C ASP A 196 -1.62 17.11 18.19
N PRO A 197 -0.93 17.14 17.03
CA PRO A 197 0.10 16.14 16.72
C PRO A 197 1.28 16.13 17.71
N MET A 198 1.50 17.18 18.51
CA MET A 198 2.56 17.18 19.51
C MET A 198 2.33 16.17 20.65
N GLU A 199 1.10 15.68 20.83
CA GLU A 199 0.80 14.64 21.82
C GLU A 199 1.58 13.33 21.52
N PHE A 200 1.71 12.92 20.26
CA PHE A 200 2.49 11.72 19.96
C PHE A 200 3.99 11.94 20.12
N VAL A 201 4.48 13.17 20.05
CA VAL A 201 5.91 13.47 20.30
C VAL A 201 6.26 13.17 21.76
N ALA A 202 5.39 13.59 22.69
CA ALA A 202 5.57 13.30 24.10
C ALA A 202 5.56 11.79 24.38
N ALA A 203 4.64 11.05 23.74
CA ALA A 203 4.58 9.59 23.82
C ALA A 203 5.86 8.93 23.29
N VAL A 204 6.33 9.32 22.09
CA VAL A 204 7.58 8.82 21.50
C VAL A 204 8.78 9.08 22.40
N LYS A 205 8.90 10.27 22.98
CA LYS A 205 9.99 10.59 23.92
C LYS A 205 9.98 9.66 25.12
N ASN A 206 8.81 9.43 25.71
CA ASN A 206 8.66 8.50 26.84
C ASN A 206 9.07 7.07 26.45
N TRP A 207 8.59 6.55 25.33
CA TRP A 207 8.91 5.18 24.86
C TRP A 207 10.38 4.99 24.53
N THR A 208 11.08 6.04 24.14
CA THR A 208 12.45 5.99 23.64
C THR A 208 13.48 6.58 24.59
N ASN A 209 13.09 6.93 25.83
CA ASN A 209 13.95 7.66 26.78
C ASN A 209 14.60 8.89 26.14
N ASP A 210 13.77 9.76 25.55
CA ASP A 210 14.12 10.99 24.84
C ASP A 210 14.98 10.83 23.58
N LYS A 211 15.31 9.60 23.16
CA LYS A 211 16.16 9.36 21.98
C LYS A 211 15.43 9.62 20.66
N GLY A 212 14.10 9.50 20.63
CA GLY A 212 13.29 9.56 19.41
C GLY A 212 13.32 8.27 18.61
N VAL A 213 12.60 8.25 17.48
CA VAL A 213 12.53 7.10 16.55
C VAL A 213 13.49 7.27 15.39
N ASP A 214 13.96 6.15 14.83
CA ASP A 214 14.94 6.13 13.76
C ASP A 214 14.29 6.37 12.39
N VAL A 215 13.04 5.90 12.21
CA VAL A 215 12.25 6.07 10.99
C VAL A 215 10.83 6.52 11.35
N VAL A 216 10.26 7.43 10.54
CA VAL A 216 8.83 7.75 10.52
C VAL A 216 8.27 7.39 9.16
N LEU A 217 7.29 6.48 9.13
CA LEU A 217 6.49 6.15 7.96
C LEU A 217 5.20 6.97 8.01
N ASP A 218 5.09 7.96 7.13
CA ASP A 218 3.99 8.93 7.15
C ASP A 218 2.99 8.73 6.01
N LEU A 219 1.75 8.37 6.38
CA LEU A 219 0.59 8.26 5.50
C LEU A 219 -0.38 9.45 5.67
N VAL A 220 -0.04 10.42 6.51
CA VAL A 220 -0.92 11.55 6.90
C VAL A 220 -0.52 12.85 6.20
N GLY A 221 0.76 13.21 6.25
CA GLY A 221 1.30 14.35 5.50
C GLY A 221 1.37 15.66 6.30
N ALA A 222 0.93 16.75 5.69
CA ALA A 222 1.21 18.12 6.10
C ALA A 222 0.99 18.41 7.60
N ALA A 223 -0.13 17.98 8.17
CA ALA A 223 -0.47 18.26 9.57
C ALA A 223 0.53 17.63 10.57
N TYR A 224 1.26 16.59 10.16
CA TYR A 224 2.18 15.88 11.07
C TYR A 224 3.66 16.27 10.88
N LEU A 225 4.00 17.05 9.85
CA LEU A 225 5.40 17.34 9.51
C LEU A 225 6.21 17.87 10.71
N LYS A 226 5.74 18.92 11.38
CA LYS A 226 6.44 19.52 12.54
C LYS A 226 6.67 18.51 13.66
N ALA A 227 5.64 17.75 13.99
CA ALA A 227 5.70 16.74 15.05
C ALA A 227 6.60 15.55 14.64
N ASN A 228 6.58 15.14 13.38
CA ASN A 228 7.48 14.10 12.85
C ASN A 228 8.95 14.48 13.00
N LEU A 229 9.32 15.71 12.65
CA LEU A 229 10.70 16.22 12.82
C LEU A 229 11.11 16.24 14.30
N ALA A 230 10.17 16.58 15.19
CA ALA A 230 10.42 16.58 16.64
C ALA A 230 10.59 15.16 17.20
N ALA A 231 9.80 14.19 16.71
CA ALA A 231 9.83 12.79 17.17
C ALA A 231 11.05 11.99 16.68
N LEU A 232 11.67 12.40 15.57
CA LEU A 232 12.84 11.71 15.01
C LEU A 232 14.08 11.84 15.89
N ALA A 233 14.85 10.78 15.93
CA ALA A 233 16.20 10.74 16.49
C ALA A 233 17.19 11.48 15.59
N THR A 234 18.42 11.70 16.06
CA THR A 234 19.53 12.18 15.25
C THR A 234 19.84 11.22 14.11
N LYS A 235 19.98 11.73 12.88
CA LYS A 235 20.09 10.98 11.61
C LYS A 235 18.80 10.20 11.25
N GLY A 236 17.67 10.53 11.86
CA GLY A 236 16.38 9.92 11.56
C GLY A 236 15.93 10.15 10.11
N ARG A 237 15.03 9.29 9.65
CA ARG A 237 14.47 9.31 8.30
C ARG A 237 12.96 9.46 8.37
N LEU A 238 12.42 10.45 7.65
CA LEU A 238 11.00 10.65 7.42
C LEU A 238 10.69 10.26 5.98
N ILE A 239 9.75 9.35 5.78
CA ILE A 239 9.27 9.02 4.44
C ILE A 239 7.76 9.22 4.32
N PHE A 240 7.36 10.08 3.37
CA PHE A 240 5.97 10.32 3.02
C PHE A 240 5.50 9.30 1.98
N VAL A 241 4.39 8.63 2.30
CA VAL A 241 3.68 7.69 1.43
C VAL A 241 2.30 8.23 1.06
N GLY A 242 1.74 9.11 1.89
CA GLY A 242 0.45 9.71 1.67
C GLY A 242 0.36 11.12 2.24
N THR A 243 -0.63 11.89 1.75
CA THR A 243 -0.86 13.28 2.12
C THR A 243 -2.33 13.54 2.46
N THR A 244 -2.94 12.66 3.25
CA THR A 244 -4.39 12.69 3.55
C THR A 244 -4.80 13.94 4.34
N SER A 245 -3.89 14.58 5.07
CA SER A 245 -4.12 15.86 5.79
C SER A 245 -3.70 17.09 4.99
N GLY A 246 -3.22 16.90 3.76
CA GLY A 246 -2.70 17.96 2.90
C GLY A 246 -1.28 17.70 2.43
N ALA A 247 -0.91 18.34 1.32
CA ALA A 247 0.38 18.17 0.64
C ALA A 247 1.34 19.36 0.87
N LYS A 248 0.93 20.42 1.55
CA LYS A 248 1.74 21.63 1.75
C LYS A 248 1.87 21.94 3.23
N ALA A 249 3.11 22.11 3.70
CA ALA A 249 3.44 22.52 5.07
C ALA A 249 4.72 23.35 5.08
N GLU A 250 4.89 24.16 6.13
CA GLU A 250 6.14 24.86 6.42
C GLU A 250 7.12 23.93 7.14
N ILE A 251 8.40 24.07 6.86
CA ILE A 251 9.48 23.31 7.49
C ILE A 251 10.44 24.21 8.25
N ASP A 252 10.76 23.84 9.48
CA ASP A 252 11.88 24.42 10.23
C ASP A 252 13.18 23.67 9.89
N PHE A 253 14.00 24.28 9.06
CA PHE A 253 15.28 23.70 8.64
C PHE A 253 16.28 23.57 9.78
N SER A 254 16.17 24.38 10.86
CA SER A 254 17.09 24.29 12.01
C SER A 254 17.00 22.94 12.71
N VAL A 255 15.78 22.40 12.83
CA VAL A 255 15.53 21.06 13.39
C VAL A 255 16.09 19.98 12.47
N ALA A 256 15.86 20.09 11.16
CA ALA A 256 16.37 19.13 10.18
C ALA A 256 17.90 19.11 10.17
N MET A 257 18.54 20.28 10.22
CA MET A 257 20.01 20.43 10.25
C MET A 257 20.62 19.91 11.54
N SER A 258 20.10 20.32 12.70
CA SER A 258 20.66 19.92 14.00
C SER A 258 20.61 18.41 14.23
N LYS A 259 19.54 17.77 13.79
CA LYS A 259 19.39 16.30 13.81
C LYS A 259 19.93 15.59 12.59
N ARG A 260 20.37 16.29 11.53
CA ARG A 260 20.87 15.71 10.26
C ARG A 260 19.88 14.72 9.65
N LEU A 261 18.60 15.15 9.54
CA LEU A 261 17.50 14.32 9.08
C LEU A 261 17.55 14.07 7.56
N ARG A 262 16.99 12.94 7.14
CA ARG A 262 16.63 12.68 5.74
C ARG A 262 15.12 12.74 5.60
N ILE A 263 14.64 13.54 4.65
CA ILE A 263 13.20 13.71 4.38
C ILE A 263 12.97 13.25 2.94
N MET A 264 12.12 12.27 2.76
CA MET A 264 11.91 11.57 1.48
C MET A 264 10.40 11.42 1.20
N GLY A 265 10.07 11.18 -0.07
CA GLY A 265 8.73 10.78 -0.49
C GLY A 265 8.82 9.59 -1.44
N THR A 266 7.78 8.75 -1.47
CA THR A 266 7.69 7.63 -2.40
C THR A 266 6.28 7.49 -2.97
N ALA A 267 6.20 7.05 -4.22
CA ALA A 267 4.96 6.68 -4.90
C ALA A 267 5.26 5.58 -5.92
N LEU A 268 4.67 4.40 -5.76
CA LEU A 268 4.91 3.27 -6.67
C LEU A 268 4.18 3.44 -8.02
N ARG A 269 2.96 3.99 -8.01
CA ARG A 269 2.10 4.07 -9.18
C ARG A 269 2.75 4.76 -10.39
N ILE A 270 3.49 5.84 -10.14
CA ILE A 270 4.09 6.70 -11.18
C ILE A 270 5.50 6.29 -11.59
N ARG A 271 6.08 5.26 -10.99
CA ARG A 271 7.43 4.77 -11.32
C ARG A 271 7.50 4.23 -12.73
N SER A 272 8.69 4.26 -13.31
CA SER A 272 8.99 3.61 -14.58
C SER A 272 8.76 2.09 -14.51
N ALA A 273 8.66 1.43 -15.65
CA ALA A 273 8.53 -0.03 -15.71
C ALA A 273 9.71 -0.74 -15.03
N GLU A 274 10.92 -0.22 -15.20
CA GLU A 274 12.15 -0.79 -14.61
C GLU A 274 12.17 -0.65 -13.07
N GLU A 275 11.75 0.51 -12.56
CA GLU A 275 11.66 0.72 -11.12
C GLU A 275 10.58 -0.17 -10.48
N LYS A 276 9.43 -0.37 -11.16
CA LYS A 276 8.41 -1.33 -10.73
C LYS A 276 8.92 -2.76 -10.74
N ALA A 277 9.63 -3.16 -11.80
CA ALA A 277 10.26 -4.48 -11.88
C ALA A 277 11.26 -4.70 -10.74
N THR A 278 12.07 -3.71 -10.42
CA THR A 278 13.01 -3.76 -9.29
C THR A 278 12.28 -3.90 -7.96
N ALA A 279 11.24 -3.11 -7.72
CA ALA A 279 10.42 -3.21 -6.50
C ALA A 279 9.73 -4.58 -6.39
N THR A 280 9.19 -5.11 -7.51
CA THR A 280 8.56 -6.44 -7.56
C THR A 280 9.58 -7.54 -7.27
N ARG A 281 10.78 -7.47 -7.84
CA ARG A 281 11.84 -8.45 -7.59
C ARG A 281 12.24 -8.47 -6.11
N LEU A 282 12.53 -7.30 -5.52
CA LEU A 282 12.90 -7.20 -4.10
C LEU A 282 11.77 -7.69 -3.18
N PHE A 283 10.54 -7.34 -3.49
CA PHE A 283 9.36 -7.85 -2.79
C PHE A 283 9.26 -9.38 -2.90
N THR A 284 9.47 -9.95 -4.09
CA THR A 284 9.43 -11.39 -4.31
C THR A 284 10.51 -12.12 -3.50
N GLU A 285 11.72 -11.57 -3.49
CA GLU A 285 12.85 -12.17 -2.77
C GLU A 285 12.73 -12.07 -1.25
N GLN A 286 12.18 -10.96 -0.72
CA GLN A 286 12.27 -10.62 0.70
C GLN A 286 10.92 -10.73 1.44
N VAL A 287 9.78 -10.56 0.77
CA VAL A 287 8.47 -10.56 1.41
C VAL A 287 7.65 -11.82 1.11
N VAL A 288 7.68 -12.32 -0.12
CA VAL A 288 6.90 -13.53 -0.48
C VAL A 288 7.25 -14.74 0.39
N PRO A 289 8.52 -15.02 0.75
CA PRO A 289 8.85 -16.09 1.70
C PRO A 289 8.25 -15.89 3.09
N LEU A 290 8.13 -14.64 3.57
CA LEU A 290 7.50 -14.33 4.85
C LEU A 290 5.98 -14.58 4.80
N LEU A 291 5.34 -14.30 3.67
CA LEU A 291 3.93 -14.63 3.44
C LEU A 291 3.73 -16.15 3.37
N ALA A 292 4.60 -16.85 2.65
CA ALA A 292 4.52 -18.30 2.48
C ALA A 292 4.70 -19.05 3.82
N SER A 293 5.56 -18.55 4.70
CA SER A 293 5.75 -19.11 6.03
C SER A 293 4.69 -18.70 7.06
N GLY A 294 3.83 -17.74 6.73
CA GLY A 294 2.87 -17.15 7.68
C GLY A 294 3.48 -16.19 8.71
N ALA A 295 4.77 -15.82 8.57
CA ALA A 295 5.43 -14.85 9.45
C ALA A 295 4.79 -13.45 9.33
N VAL A 296 4.28 -13.12 8.14
CA VAL A 296 3.43 -11.97 7.87
C VAL A 296 2.19 -12.43 7.09
N ARG A 297 1.08 -11.71 7.23
CA ARG A 297 -0.19 -12.03 6.55
C ARG A 297 -0.95 -10.77 6.17
N PRO A 298 -1.72 -10.76 5.08
CA PRO A 298 -2.63 -9.66 4.77
C PRO A 298 -3.70 -9.53 5.86
N VAL A 299 -4.04 -8.29 6.18
CA VAL A 299 -5.13 -7.98 7.12
C VAL A 299 -6.31 -7.49 6.30
N ILE A 300 -7.39 -8.27 6.24
CA ILE A 300 -8.58 -7.94 5.49
C ILE A 300 -9.65 -7.39 6.45
N ASP A 301 -10.16 -6.20 6.12
CA ASP A 301 -11.31 -5.60 6.79
C ASP A 301 -12.61 -6.21 6.28
N LYS A 302 -12.80 -6.18 4.96
CA LYS A 302 -14.01 -6.72 4.32
C LYS A 302 -13.76 -7.10 2.85
N VAL A 303 -14.45 -8.15 2.43
CA VAL A 303 -14.51 -8.59 1.03
C VAL A 303 -15.89 -8.26 0.47
N PHE A 304 -15.94 -7.71 -0.74
CA PHE A 304 -17.17 -7.38 -1.45
C PHE A 304 -17.19 -8.06 -2.82
N PRO A 305 -18.35 -8.46 -3.33
CA PRO A 305 -18.49 -8.82 -4.73
C PRO A 305 -18.30 -7.57 -5.62
N MET A 306 -17.90 -7.76 -6.86
CA MET A 306 -17.72 -6.66 -7.83
C MET A 306 -18.96 -5.76 -7.94
N ALA A 307 -20.15 -6.34 -7.83
CA ALA A 307 -21.43 -5.63 -7.89
C ALA A 307 -21.62 -4.60 -6.75
N GLU A 308 -20.91 -4.75 -5.65
CA GLU A 308 -21.00 -3.87 -4.48
C GLU A 308 -19.83 -2.87 -4.42
N VAL A 309 -19.21 -2.52 -5.55
CA VAL A 309 -18.06 -1.60 -5.59
C VAL A 309 -18.34 -0.26 -4.92
N GLY A 310 -19.55 0.29 -5.03
CA GLY A 310 -19.95 1.53 -4.35
C GLY A 310 -19.77 1.41 -2.83
N ALA A 311 -20.34 0.36 -2.21
CA ALA A 311 -20.22 0.10 -0.79
C ALA A 311 -18.76 -0.15 -0.35
N ALA A 312 -17.95 -0.78 -1.20
CA ALA A 312 -16.52 -0.99 -0.94
C ALA A 312 -15.75 0.34 -0.91
N HIS A 313 -16.05 1.27 -1.83
CA HIS A 313 -15.48 2.63 -1.82
C HIS A 313 -15.89 3.42 -0.59
N GLU A 314 -17.19 3.42 -0.24
CA GLU A 314 -17.72 4.07 0.97
C GLU A 314 -17.04 3.52 2.24
N ARG A 315 -16.79 2.20 2.30
CA ARG A 315 -16.09 1.58 3.43
C ARG A 315 -14.68 2.16 3.64
N ILE A 316 -13.95 2.45 2.57
CA ILE A 316 -12.64 3.12 2.68
C ILE A 316 -12.80 4.60 3.05
N GLU A 317 -13.78 5.29 2.47
CA GLU A 317 -14.02 6.72 2.73
C GLU A 317 -14.45 6.99 4.16
N SER A 318 -15.24 6.12 4.77
CA SER A 318 -15.62 6.22 6.20
C SER A 318 -14.42 6.24 7.13
N ASN A 319 -13.27 5.77 6.65
CA ASN A 319 -12.05 5.59 7.47
C ASN A 319 -12.22 4.65 8.68
N GLU A 320 -13.23 3.81 8.70
CA GLU A 320 -13.48 2.82 9.75
C GLU A 320 -12.73 1.51 9.49
N SER A 321 -12.34 1.23 8.24
CA SER A 321 -11.63 0.01 7.85
C SER A 321 -10.35 -0.21 8.67
N PHE A 322 -10.07 -1.48 9.00
CA PHE A 322 -8.81 -1.91 9.59
C PHE A 322 -8.15 -2.93 8.66
N GLY A 323 -7.08 -2.54 8.00
CA GLY A 323 -6.47 -3.33 6.93
C GLY A 323 -7.06 -3.01 5.55
N LYS A 324 -7.24 -4.03 4.72
CA LYS A 324 -7.62 -3.94 3.30
C LYS A 324 -9.10 -4.22 3.07
N VAL A 325 -9.65 -3.51 2.11
CA VAL A 325 -10.93 -3.85 1.46
C VAL A 325 -10.61 -4.50 0.11
N VAL A 326 -11.31 -5.57 -0.23
CA VAL A 326 -11.05 -6.37 -1.42
C VAL A 326 -12.33 -6.56 -2.22
N LEU A 327 -12.24 -6.51 -3.54
CA LEU A 327 -13.30 -6.89 -4.48
C LEU A 327 -13.00 -8.25 -5.07
N MET A 328 -13.97 -9.16 -5.04
CA MET A 328 -13.96 -10.37 -5.87
C MET A 328 -14.40 -10.00 -7.28
N ILE A 329 -13.65 -10.44 -8.27
CA ILE A 329 -13.90 -10.16 -9.70
C ILE A 329 -14.44 -11.44 -10.34
N ASP A 330 -15.65 -11.34 -10.93
CA ASP A 330 -16.40 -12.46 -11.53
C ASP A 330 -16.09 -12.65 -13.02
#